data_054dc352d8b05e75538a51fc51fe334f
#
_entry.id   054dc352d8b05e75538a51fc51fe334f
#
_cell.length_a   1.000
_cell.length_b   1.000
_cell.length_c   1.000
_cell.angle_alpha   90.00
_cell.angle_beta   90.00
_cell.angle_gamma   90.00
#
_symmetry.space_group_name_H-M   'P 1'
#
loop_
_entity.id
_entity.type
_entity.pdbx_description
1 polymer ?
#
loop_
_entity_poly.entity_id
_entity_poly.type
_entity_poly.pdbx_seq_one_letter_code
_entity_poly.pdbx_strand_id
1 'polypeptide(L)'
;MFNFQKGIFHPFSFKTLLLSAAFLLLLLTAFTLPAAVMVSTTQGSRELPIYCVQTDQKKIALTFDAAWGNEDTADLLSILARNQIHATFFLTGSWVDAYPDDVKAIAAAGHDIGNHSQTHPEMSTLSKEQIRDELMQVHKNVKELTGQNMCFFRPPYGDYNNLLIQTATECGYLSIQWDIDILV
;
A
#
# COMPACT_ATOMS: atom_id res chain seq x y z
N MET A 1 30.45 -20.70 89.97
CA MET A 1 29.91 -21.91 89.35
C MET A 1 29.10 -21.51 88.17
N PHE A 2 29.72 -21.47 86.98
CA PHE A 2 29.07 -21.00 85.68
C PHE A 2 28.62 -22.21 84.95
N ASN A 3 27.32 -22.32 84.66
CA ASN A 3 26.73 -23.40 83.89
C ASN A 3 26.73 -23.02 82.38
N PHE A 4 27.52 -23.69 81.62
CA PHE A 4 27.54 -23.58 80.14
C PHE A 4 26.41 -24.44 79.59
N GLN A 5 25.37 -23.79 79.06
CA GLN A 5 24.36 -24.48 78.30
C GLN A 5 24.93 -24.84 76.90
N LYS A 6 25.02 -26.14 76.57
CA LYS A 6 25.40 -26.64 75.29
C LYS A 6 24.26 -26.36 74.27
N GLY A 7 24.50 -25.45 73.36
CA GLY A 7 23.59 -25.25 72.23
C GLY A 7 23.56 -26.51 71.34
N ILE A 8 22.35 -27.02 71.15
CA ILE A 8 22.10 -28.17 70.27
C ILE A 8 22.15 -27.68 68.81
N PHE A 9 23.27 -27.89 68.11
CA PHE A 9 23.34 -27.76 66.69
C PHE A 9 22.68 -29.00 66.03
N HIS A 10 21.47 -28.80 65.47
CA HIS A 10 20.89 -29.82 64.59
C HIS A 10 21.59 -29.75 63.25
N PRO A 11 22.27 -30.82 62.78
CA PRO A 11 22.86 -30.85 61.46
C PRO A 11 21.74 -30.82 60.42
N PHE A 12 21.79 -29.85 59.54
CA PHE A 12 20.89 -29.82 58.40
C PHE A 12 20.94 -31.14 57.65
N SER A 13 19.78 -31.75 57.42
CA SER A 13 19.69 -33.01 56.70
C SER A 13 20.26 -32.82 55.26
N PHE A 14 21.06 -33.79 54.83
CA PHE A 14 21.62 -33.77 53.47
C PHE A 14 20.58 -33.55 52.37
N LYS A 15 19.32 -33.95 52.64
CA LYS A 15 18.17 -33.73 51.75
C LYS A 15 17.76 -32.25 51.70
N THR A 16 17.81 -31.50 52.83
CA THR A 16 17.52 -30.07 52.89
C THR A 16 18.59 -29.25 52.20
N LEU A 17 19.84 -29.67 52.26
CA LEU A 17 20.96 -29.03 51.56
C LEU A 17 20.85 -29.21 50.05
N LEU A 18 20.47 -30.41 49.58
CA LEU A 18 20.23 -30.71 48.16
C LEU A 18 19.05 -29.94 47.58
N LEU A 19 17.95 -29.84 48.34
CA LEU A 19 16.77 -29.07 47.92
C LEU A 19 17.04 -27.54 47.83
N SER A 20 17.81 -27.01 48.79
CA SER A 20 18.21 -25.59 48.72
C SER A 20 19.17 -25.29 47.57
N ALA A 21 20.11 -26.19 47.27
CA ALA A 21 21.02 -26.06 46.11
C ALA A 21 20.27 -26.15 44.78
N ALA A 22 19.30 -27.07 44.64
CA ALA A 22 18.47 -27.20 43.47
C ALA A 22 17.58 -25.95 43.25
N PHE A 23 17.02 -25.39 44.31
CA PHE A 23 16.22 -24.16 44.24
C PHE A 23 17.06 -22.93 43.87
N LEU A 24 18.28 -22.84 44.38
CA LEU A 24 19.24 -21.79 44.02
C LEU A 24 19.66 -21.87 42.53
N LEU A 25 19.88 -23.11 42.06
CA LEU A 25 20.23 -23.36 40.67
C LEU A 25 19.06 -22.96 39.73
N LEU A 26 17.83 -23.27 40.11
CA LEU A 26 16.62 -22.90 39.39
C LEU A 26 16.41 -21.36 39.33
N LEU A 27 16.70 -20.67 40.42
CA LEU A 27 16.69 -19.20 40.46
C LEU A 27 17.78 -18.58 39.60
N LEU A 28 18.99 -19.17 39.62
CA LEU A 28 20.08 -18.68 38.76
C LEU A 28 19.79 -18.89 37.25
N THR A 29 19.16 -19.99 36.87
CA THR A 29 18.78 -20.24 35.47
C THR A 29 17.63 -19.33 35.02
N ALA A 30 16.72 -18.96 35.92
CA ALA A 30 15.64 -18.01 35.62
C ALA A 30 16.19 -16.58 35.37
N PHE A 31 17.32 -16.22 35.99
CA PHE A 31 17.96 -14.91 35.81
C PHE A 31 18.93 -14.85 34.61
N THR A 32 19.41 -16.01 34.12
CA THR A 32 20.36 -16.07 33.01
C THR A 32 19.71 -16.40 31.66
N LEU A 33 18.41 -16.68 31.62
CA LEU A 33 17.72 -16.77 30.35
C LEU A 33 17.70 -15.36 29.74
N PRO A 34 18.40 -15.14 28.60
CA PRO A 34 18.23 -13.88 27.90
C PRO A 34 16.74 -13.75 27.65
N ALA A 35 16.15 -12.62 28.07
CA ALA A 35 14.81 -12.26 27.60
C ALA A 35 14.86 -12.35 26.09
N ALA A 36 14.28 -13.39 25.52
CA ALA A 36 14.08 -13.47 24.09
C ALA A 36 13.23 -12.25 23.77
N VAL A 37 13.88 -11.20 23.30
CA VAL A 37 13.21 -10.05 22.72
C VAL A 37 12.49 -10.68 21.52
N MET A 38 11.21 -10.99 21.72
CA MET A 38 10.32 -11.22 20.61
C MET A 38 10.28 -9.90 19.85
N VAL A 39 11.20 -9.74 18.90
CA VAL A 39 11.03 -8.80 17.82
C VAL A 39 9.81 -9.35 17.08
N SER A 40 8.63 -8.91 17.50
CA SER A 40 7.43 -9.03 16.69
C SER A 40 7.69 -8.17 15.47
N THR A 41 8.29 -8.76 14.45
CA THR A 41 8.20 -8.23 13.12
C THR A 41 6.74 -8.40 12.71
N THR A 42 5.89 -7.48 13.12
CA THR A 42 4.69 -7.17 12.38
C THR A 42 5.18 -6.55 11.06
N GLN A 43 5.77 -7.36 10.21
CA GLN A 43 5.78 -7.07 8.79
C GLN A 43 4.32 -7.18 8.39
N GLY A 44 3.62 -6.04 8.42
CA GLY A 44 2.32 -5.91 7.79
C GLY A 44 2.46 -6.50 6.39
N SER A 45 1.56 -7.37 5.99
CA SER A 45 1.56 -7.93 4.63
C SER A 45 1.68 -6.76 3.65
N ARG A 46 2.58 -6.90 2.67
CA ARG A 46 2.70 -5.89 1.61
C ARG A 46 1.37 -5.82 0.88
N GLU A 47 0.77 -4.64 0.86
CA GLU A 47 -0.43 -4.39 0.08
C GLU A 47 -0.04 -4.23 -1.38
N LEU A 48 -0.79 -4.89 -2.26
CA LEU A 48 -0.52 -4.89 -3.68
C LEU A 48 -1.65 -4.20 -4.43
N PRO A 49 -1.35 -3.41 -5.46
CA PRO A 49 -2.35 -2.96 -6.41
C PRO A 49 -2.84 -4.13 -7.28
N ILE A 50 -3.89 -3.91 -8.02
CA ILE A 50 -4.49 -4.90 -8.93
C ILE A 50 -3.68 -4.89 -10.23
N TYR A 51 -3.03 -6.01 -10.57
CA TYR A 51 -2.31 -6.21 -11.82
C TYR A 51 -3.17 -6.88 -12.89
N CYS A 52 -3.99 -7.83 -12.45
CA CYS A 52 -4.87 -8.59 -13.33
C CYS A 52 -6.12 -9.04 -12.58
N VAL A 53 -7.15 -9.41 -13.33
CA VAL A 53 -8.39 -9.96 -12.79
C VAL A 53 -8.50 -11.41 -13.23
N GLN A 54 -8.76 -12.32 -12.27
CA GLN A 54 -8.96 -13.73 -12.59
C GLN A 54 -10.27 -13.91 -13.36
N THR A 55 -10.17 -14.47 -14.55
CA THR A 55 -11.31 -14.75 -15.42
C THR A 55 -11.03 -15.95 -16.33
N ASP A 56 -12.03 -16.74 -16.63
CA ASP A 56 -11.96 -17.84 -17.62
C ASP A 56 -12.14 -17.32 -19.06
N GLN A 57 -12.45 -16.05 -19.23
CA GLN A 57 -12.66 -15.43 -20.55
C GLN A 57 -11.33 -14.86 -21.08
N LYS A 58 -11.08 -15.04 -22.37
CA LYS A 58 -9.94 -14.41 -23.06
C LYS A 58 -10.24 -12.92 -23.28
N LYS A 59 -9.98 -12.12 -22.25
CA LYS A 59 -10.16 -10.66 -22.26
C LYS A 59 -8.88 -9.97 -21.83
N ILE A 60 -8.64 -8.79 -22.40
CA ILE A 60 -7.62 -7.83 -21.96
C ILE A 60 -8.31 -6.53 -21.60
N ALA A 61 -7.76 -5.80 -20.66
CA ALA A 61 -8.11 -4.41 -20.37
C ALA A 61 -7.05 -3.53 -21.02
N LEU A 62 -7.48 -2.63 -21.91
CA LEU A 62 -6.61 -1.67 -22.53
C LEU A 62 -6.62 -0.37 -21.74
N THR A 63 -5.43 0.14 -21.39
CA THR A 63 -5.29 1.37 -20.62
C THR A 63 -4.24 2.27 -21.21
N PHE A 64 -4.41 3.58 -21.01
CA PHE A 64 -3.50 4.63 -21.45
C PHE A 64 -3.21 5.57 -20.31
N ASP A 65 -1.94 5.93 -20.12
CA ASP A 65 -1.53 6.94 -19.16
C ASP A 65 -1.24 8.25 -19.91
N ALA A 66 -1.97 9.32 -19.59
CA ALA A 66 -1.83 10.63 -20.21
C ALA A 66 -1.23 11.62 -19.21
N ALA A 67 0.04 11.95 -19.41
CA ALA A 67 0.80 12.87 -18.58
C ALA A 67 1.41 14.02 -19.38
N TRP A 68 1.72 13.81 -20.68
CA TRP A 68 2.36 14.80 -21.56
C TRP A 68 1.72 14.75 -22.95
N GLY A 69 1.59 15.94 -23.58
CA GLY A 69 1.06 16.06 -24.92
C GLY A 69 -0.39 15.57 -25.08
N ASN A 70 -1.00 15.90 -26.21
CA ASN A 70 -2.34 15.42 -26.58
C ASN A 70 -2.47 15.16 -28.09
N GLU A 71 -1.37 15.20 -28.80
CA GLU A 71 -1.33 15.17 -30.27
C GLU A 71 -2.01 13.92 -30.84
N ASP A 72 -1.93 12.81 -30.12
CA ASP A 72 -2.46 11.51 -30.55
C ASP A 72 -3.87 11.22 -30.01
N THR A 73 -4.42 12.08 -29.12
CA THR A 73 -5.69 11.81 -28.45
C THR A 73 -6.85 11.62 -29.42
N ALA A 74 -6.98 12.50 -30.41
CA ALA A 74 -8.06 12.43 -31.38
C ALA A 74 -7.97 11.18 -32.27
N ASP A 75 -6.76 10.84 -32.73
CA ASP A 75 -6.52 9.66 -33.54
C ASP A 75 -6.77 8.39 -32.75
N LEU A 76 -6.31 8.33 -31.50
CA LEU A 76 -6.54 7.22 -30.58
C LEU A 76 -8.04 6.98 -30.36
N LEU A 77 -8.79 8.01 -30.04
CA LEU A 77 -10.26 7.94 -29.87
C LEU A 77 -10.94 7.44 -31.16
N SER A 78 -10.49 7.91 -32.33
CA SER A 78 -10.98 7.43 -33.64
C SER A 78 -10.71 5.94 -33.83
N ILE A 79 -9.52 5.46 -33.49
CA ILE A 79 -9.15 4.04 -33.60
C ILE A 79 -9.99 3.18 -32.67
N LEU A 80 -10.15 3.59 -31.42
CA LEU A 80 -10.97 2.88 -30.42
C LEU A 80 -12.43 2.79 -30.86
N ALA A 81 -12.99 3.90 -31.36
CA ALA A 81 -14.38 3.95 -31.83
C ALA A 81 -14.61 3.03 -33.03
N ARG A 82 -13.70 3.02 -34.03
CA ARG A 82 -13.82 2.16 -35.23
C ARG A 82 -13.78 0.67 -34.88
N ASN A 83 -13.07 0.32 -33.82
CA ASN A 83 -12.93 -1.04 -33.33
C ASN A 83 -13.91 -1.41 -32.22
N GLN A 84 -14.78 -0.50 -31.81
CA GLN A 84 -15.74 -0.68 -30.71
C GLN A 84 -15.07 -1.09 -29.39
N ILE A 85 -13.89 -0.50 -29.11
CA ILE A 85 -13.11 -0.77 -27.91
C ILE A 85 -13.36 0.34 -26.89
N HIS A 86 -13.70 -0.08 -25.67
CA HIS A 86 -13.67 0.78 -24.50
C HIS A 86 -12.35 0.58 -23.76
N ALA A 87 -11.75 1.68 -23.31
CA ALA A 87 -10.46 1.69 -22.61
C ALA A 87 -10.56 2.52 -21.33
N THR A 88 -9.55 2.45 -20.48
CA THR A 88 -9.38 3.32 -19.32
C THR A 88 -8.23 4.27 -19.57
N PHE A 89 -8.46 5.57 -19.35
CA PHE A 89 -7.44 6.62 -19.44
C PHE A 89 -7.07 7.10 -18.06
N PHE A 90 -5.84 6.88 -17.62
CA PHE A 90 -5.30 7.41 -16.37
C PHE A 90 -4.70 8.78 -16.65
N LEU A 91 -5.35 9.83 -16.16
CA LEU A 91 -5.00 11.22 -16.46
C LEU A 91 -4.30 11.88 -15.28
N THR A 92 -3.19 12.57 -15.54
CA THR A 92 -2.63 13.49 -14.55
C THR A 92 -3.44 14.77 -14.48
N GLY A 93 -3.46 15.42 -13.31
CA GLY A 93 -4.15 16.69 -13.16
C GLY A 93 -3.56 17.79 -14.03
N SER A 94 -2.25 17.83 -14.18
CA SER A 94 -1.58 18.75 -15.10
C SER A 94 -2.04 18.60 -16.55
N TRP A 95 -2.28 17.36 -17.00
CA TRP A 95 -2.84 17.09 -18.33
C TRP A 95 -4.31 17.49 -18.44
N VAL A 96 -5.11 17.22 -17.39
CA VAL A 96 -6.53 17.63 -17.30
C VAL A 96 -6.66 19.15 -17.39
N ASP A 97 -5.78 19.88 -16.69
CA ASP A 97 -5.78 21.34 -16.68
C ASP A 97 -5.36 21.93 -18.04
N ALA A 98 -4.42 21.26 -18.72
CA ALA A 98 -3.93 21.69 -20.03
C ALA A 98 -4.90 21.37 -21.19
N TYR A 99 -5.62 20.23 -21.11
CA TYR A 99 -6.42 19.68 -22.21
C TYR A 99 -7.87 19.34 -21.81
N PRO A 100 -8.64 20.26 -21.25
CA PRO A 100 -9.98 19.98 -20.71
C PRO A 100 -10.98 19.50 -21.77
N ASP A 101 -10.80 19.87 -23.04
CA ASP A 101 -11.69 19.42 -24.12
C ASP A 101 -11.42 17.95 -24.51
N ASP A 102 -10.18 17.51 -24.43
CA ASP A 102 -9.84 16.08 -24.63
C ASP A 102 -10.40 15.22 -23.48
N VAL A 103 -10.36 15.71 -22.23
CA VAL A 103 -11.00 15.03 -21.09
C VAL A 103 -12.50 14.82 -21.35
N LYS A 104 -13.18 15.86 -21.83
CA LYS A 104 -14.61 15.77 -22.19
C LYS A 104 -14.83 14.80 -23.36
N ALA A 105 -13.94 14.80 -24.37
CA ALA A 105 -14.03 13.92 -25.52
C ALA A 105 -13.87 12.45 -25.11
N ILE A 106 -12.90 12.14 -24.26
CA ILE A 106 -12.67 10.81 -23.67
C ILE A 106 -13.93 10.33 -22.92
N ALA A 107 -14.49 11.18 -22.06
CA ALA A 107 -15.71 10.87 -21.31
C ALA A 107 -16.93 10.68 -22.22
N ALA A 108 -17.12 11.56 -23.23
CA ALA A 108 -18.24 11.51 -24.18
C ALA A 108 -18.17 10.27 -25.10
N ALA A 109 -16.95 9.76 -25.38
CA ALA A 109 -16.75 8.51 -26.12
C ALA A 109 -17.05 7.26 -25.25
N GLY A 110 -17.38 7.40 -23.98
CA GLY A 110 -17.76 6.31 -23.08
C GLY A 110 -16.58 5.57 -22.48
N HIS A 111 -15.39 6.16 -22.51
CA HIS A 111 -14.21 5.59 -21.88
C HIS A 111 -14.20 5.86 -20.37
N ASP A 112 -13.56 4.96 -19.60
CA ASP A 112 -13.32 5.17 -18.20
C ASP A 112 -12.18 6.17 -17.99
N ILE A 113 -12.30 7.04 -16.99
CA ILE A 113 -11.24 7.93 -16.57
C ILE A 113 -10.74 7.50 -15.20
N GLY A 114 -9.44 7.27 -15.09
CA GLY A 114 -8.71 6.98 -13.88
C GLY A 114 -7.81 8.14 -13.46
N ASN A 115 -7.41 8.14 -12.21
CA ASN A 115 -6.54 9.12 -11.58
C ASN A 115 -5.07 8.70 -11.74
N HIS A 116 -4.21 9.64 -12.16
CA HIS A 116 -2.77 9.42 -12.27
C HIS A 116 -1.97 10.46 -11.49
N SER A 117 -2.50 10.94 -10.35
CA SER A 117 -2.03 12.05 -9.52
C SER A 117 -2.16 13.43 -10.18
N GLN A 118 -1.99 14.50 -9.40
CA GLN A 118 -2.04 15.87 -9.94
C GLN A 118 -0.79 16.24 -10.72
N THR A 119 0.40 15.93 -10.16
CA THR A 119 1.68 16.45 -10.70
C THR A 119 2.67 15.36 -11.11
N HIS A 120 2.26 14.08 -11.08
CA HIS A 120 3.07 12.91 -11.44
C HIS A 120 4.35 12.73 -10.60
N PRO A 121 4.29 12.85 -9.24
CA PRO A 121 5.47 12.67 -8.39
C PRO A 121 5.74 11.19 -8.07
N GLU A 122 6.90 10.90 -7.48
CA GLU A 122 7.15 9.61 -6.79
C GLU A 122 6.31 9.54 -5.50
N MET A 123 5.05 9.09 -5.63
CA MET A 123 4.05 9.17 -4.56
C MET A 123 4.38 8.32 -3.33
N SER A 124 5.24 7.30 -3.44
CA SER A 124 5.68 6.51 -2.28
C SER A 124 6.54 7.31 -1.29
N THR A 125 7.06 8.47 -1.72
CA THR A 125 7.88 9.35 -0.88
C THR A 125 7.05 10.41 -0.14
N LEU A 126 5.77 10.53 -0.46
CA LEU A 126 4.89 11.58 0.06
C LEU A 126 4.27 11.21 1.41
N SER A 127 3.88 12.23 2.19
CA SER A 127 3.03 12.05 3.37
C SER A 127 1.59 11.68 2.97
N LYS A 128 0.83 11.16 3.92
CA LYS A 128 -0.58 10.81 3.72
C LYS A 128 -1.41 11.99 3.22
N GLU A 129 -1.18 13.17 3.76
CA GLU A 129 -1.87 14.41 3.38
C GLU A 129 -1.52 14.80 1.94
N GLN A 130 -0.23 14.75 1.57
CA GLN A 130 0.20 15.05 0.21
C GLN A 130 -0.36 14.05 -0.82
N ILE A 131 -0.39 12.75 -0.48
CA ILE A 131 -1.03 11.73 -1.32
C ILE A 131 -2.51 12.06 -1.55
N ARG A 132 -3.22 12.43 -0.49
CA ARG A 132 -4.63 12.81 -0.57
C ARG A 132 -4.83 14.02 -1.47
N ASP A 133 -4.01 15.05 -1.32
CA ASP A 133 -4.08 16.27 -2.13
C ASP A 133 -3.83 15.96 -3.61
N GLU A 134 -2.81 15.18 -3.95
CA GLU A 134 -2.51 14.71 -5.31
C GLU A 134 -3.69 13.95 -5.94
N LEU A 135 -4.42 13.15 -5.17
CA LEU A 135 -5.56 12.39 -5.66
C LEU A 135 -6.83 13.24 -5.79
N MET A 136 -7.13 14.04 -4.77
CA MET A 136 -8.43 14.72 -4.70
C MET A 136 -8.52 15.96 -5.59
N GLN A 137 -7.38 16.58 -5.91
CA GLN A 137 -7.36 17.72 -6.84
C GLN A 137 -7.79 17.27 -8.25
N VAL A 138 -7.20 16.20 -8.78
CA VAL A 138 -7.60 15.63 -10.08
C VAL A 138 -9.04 15.16 -10.06
N HIS A 139 -9.44 14.49 -8.96
CA HIS A 139 -10.82 14.00 -8.81
C HIS A 139 -11.84 15.12 -9.00
N LYS A 140 -11.59 16.24 -8.33
CA LYS A 140 -12.47 17.42 -8.40
C LYS A 140 -12.53 17.95 -9.83
N ASN A 141 -11.38 18.16 -10.48
CA ASN A 141 -11.30 18.73 -11.81
C ASN A 141 -12.01 17.86 -12.85
N VAL A 142 -11.75 16.55 -12.84
CA VAL A 142 -12.42 15.61 -13.77
C VAL A 142 -13.93 15.57 -13.52
N LYS A 143 -14.37 15.56 -12.26
CA LYS A 143 -15.80 15.59 -11.93
C LYS A 143 -16.50 16.87 -12.39
N GLU A 144 -15.85 18.02 -12.26
CA GLU A 144 -16.38 19.31 -12.74
C GLU A 144 -16.52 19.34 -14.27
N LEU A 145 -15.55 18.74 -15.00
CA LEU A 145 -15.55 18.72 -16.46
C LEU A 145 -16.53 17.71 -17.07
N THR A 146 -16.70 16.55 -16.43
CA THR A 146 -17.36 15.38 -17.05
C THR A 146 -18.56 14.85 -16.26
N GLY A 147 -18.70 15.21 -15.00
CA GLY A 147 -19.66 14.62 -14.07
C GLY A 147 -19.27 13.22 -13.56
N GLN A 148 -18.19 12.61 -14.07
CA GLN A 148 -17.76 11.29 -13.66
C GLN A 148 -17.05 11.32 -12.29
N ASN A 149 -17.27 10.28 -11.47
CA ASN A 149 -16.46 10.01 -10.29
C ASN A 149 -15.43 8.95 -10.63
N MET A 150 -14.17 9.30 -10.55
CA MET A 150 -13.08 8.32 -10.74
C MET A 150 -13.02 7.34 -9.57
N CYS A 151 -12.85 6.05 -9.86
CA CYS A 151 -12.67 5.00 -8.86
C CYS A 151 -11.37 4.19 -9.05
N PHE A 152 -10.63 4.44 -10.13
CA PHE A 152 -9.35 3.80 -10.42
C PHE A 152 -8.22 4.82 -10.25
N PHE A 153 -7.13 4.37 -9.64
CA PHE A 153 -5.90 5.13 -9.49
C PHE A 153 -4.72 4.29 -9.96
N ARG A 154 -3.84 4.88 -10.74
CA ARG A 154 -2.57 4.27 -11.11
C ARG A 154 -1.43 5.10 -10.55
N PRO A 155 -0.56 4.50 -9.72
CA PRO A 155 0.61 5.20 -9.21
C PRO A 155 1.56 5.61 -10.33
N PRO A 156 2.05 6.86 -10.38
CA PRO A 156 3.12 7.27 -11.26
C PRO A 156 4.34 6.34 -11.15
N TYR A 157 5.00 6.08 -12.28
CA TYR A 157 6.19 5.20 -12.37
C TYR A 157 5.97 3.74 -11.92
N GLY A 158 4.74 3.34 -11.60
CA GLY A 158 4.47 2.06 -10.97
C GLY A 158 4.99 1.94 -9.53
N ASP A 159 5.43 3.04 -8.95
CA ASP A 159 5.99 3.10 -7.61
C ASP A 159 4.90 3.18 -6.54
N TYR A 160 4.97 2.29 -5.53
CA TYR A 160 3.99 2.25 -4.45
C TYR A 160 4.55 1.64 -3.17
N ASN A 161 3.93 2.02 -2.06
CA ASN A 161 4.10 1.41 -0.75
C ASN A 161 2.74 1.24 -0.06
N ASN A 162 2.71 0.62 1.12
CA ASN A 162 1.47 0.37 1.85
C ASN A 162 0.72 1.68 2.19
N LEU A 163 1.45 2.76 2.55
CA LEU A 163 0.84 4.04 2.87
C LEU A 163 0.07 4.60 1.68
N LEU A 164 0.65 4.53 0.47
CA LEU A 164 0.00 5.00 -0.74
C LEU A 164 -1.27 4.19 -1.06
N ILE A 165 -1.19 2.85 -1.04
CA ILE A 165 -2.33 1.98 -1.32
C ILE A 165 -3.46 2.22 -0.33
N GLN A 166 -3.15 2.30 0.98
CA GLN A 166 -4.14 2.54 2.03
C GLN A 166 -4.80 3.92 1.88
N THR A 167 -4.00 4.95 1.61
CA THR A 167 -4.52 6.31 1.43
C THR A 167 -5.40 6.41 0.19
N ALA A 168 -5.02 5.78 -0.92
CA ALA A 168 -5.84 5.72 -2.12
C ALA A 168 -7.18 5.00 -1.85
N THR A 169 -7.15 3.89 -1.11
CA THR A 169 -8.35 3.15 -0.69
C THR A 169 -9.26 4.01 0.21
N GLU A 170 -8.70 4.74 1.17
CA GLU A 170 -9.46 5.68 2.01
C GLU A 170 -10.09 6.82 1.19
N CYS A 171 -9.48 7.21 0.08
CA CYS A 171 -10.03 8.18 -0.87
C CYS A 171 -11.06 7.57 -1.84
N GLY A 172 -11.35 6.25 -1.72
CA GLY A 172 -12.33 5.57 -2.56
C GLY A 172 -11.77 5.00 -3.86
N TYR A 173 -10.45 4.84 -3.98
CA TYR A 173 -9.79 4.32 -5.16
C TYR A 173 -9.38 2.85 -5.04
N LEU A 174 -9.50 2.14 -6.15
CA LEU A 174 -8.79 0.89 -6.40
C LEU A 174 -7.47 1.21 -7.11
N SER A 175 -6.36 0.79 -6.53
CA SER A 175 -5.05 0.97 -7.16
C SER A 175 -4.82 -0.08 -8.23
N ILE A 176 -4.55 0.37 -9.46
CA ILE A 176 -4.41 -0.45 -10.67
C ILE A 176 -2.99 -0.33 -11.20
N GLN A 177 -2.39 -1.47 -11.51
CA GLN A 177 -1.12 -1.57 -12.22
C GLN A 177 -1.34 -2.19 -13.61
N TRP A 178 -0.26 -2.53 -14.29
CA TRP A 178 -0.27 -3.23 -15.57
C TRP A 178 0.50 -4.54 -15.44
N ASP A 179 0.10 -5.52 -16.22
CA ASP A 179 0.77 -6.81 -16.33
C ASP A 179 1.71 -6.82 -17.56
N ILE A 180 1.27 -6.15 -18.63
CA ILE A 180 2.05 -5.99 -19.86
C ILE A 180 2.19 -4.50 -20.14
N ASP A 181 3.43 -4.04 -20.30
CA ASP A 181 3.76 -2.68 -20.74
C ASP A 181 4.18 -2.70 -22.21
N ILE A 182 3.63 -1.79 -23.00
CA ILE A 182 3.99 -1.59 -24.41
C ILE A 182 4.65 -0.21 -24.49
N LEU A 183 5.97 -0.20 -24.36
CA LEU A 183 6.76 0.99 -24.64
C LEU A 183 6.80 1.22 -26.16
N VAL A 184 6.28 2.35 -26.59
CA VAL A 184 6.31 2.80 -27.99
C VAL A 184 7.36 3.91 -28.11
#